data_688d2f612e4d017fbf58cb1d2fcbf76b
#
_entry.id   688d2f612e4d017fbf58cb1d2fcbf76b
#
_cell.length_a   1.000
_cell.length_b   1.000
_cell.length_c   1.000
_cell.angle_alpha   90.00
_cell.angle_beta   90.00
_cell.angle_gamma   90.00
#
_symmetry.space_group_name_H-M   'P 1'
#
loop_
_entity.id
_entity.type
_entity.pdbx_description
1 polymer ?
#
loop_
_entity_poly.entity_id
_entity_poly.type
_entity_poly.pdbx_seq_one_letter_code
_entity_poly.pdbx_strand_id
1 'polypeptide(L)'
;TVNWMESEIGHKFAVPRPFGYGGPNYAHAPEEAPIPASGRGSSHAGGRFVIKAFKAYLDKAGVPIMTGTRAEELITDDKGNVVGVRATKGKQKIEIRAKAVVLGTGGFARNKEVLQKFVPSYAPYTDVSNATPGATGDGIIMAQKIGAAEFKDGWVMGISPVSYKRELNNTLRTKNVFKDDVFVNQDGKRFVKEDLPYIVDPIAAQKAAWAILDSKDPTKSELL
;
A
#
# COMPACT_ATOMS: atom_id res chain seq x y z
N THR A 1 17.96 -8.65 -3.14
CA THR A 1 16.62 -8.81 -3.78
C THR A 1 16.68 -8.38 -5.25
N VAL A 2 17.17 -7.17 -5.59
CA VAL A 2 17.26 -6.69 -6.99
C VAL A 2 18.11 -7.64 -7.83
N ASN A 3 19.35 -7.90 -7.44
CA ASN A 3 20.25 -8.81 -8.15
C ASN A 3 19.64 -10.21 -8.35
N TRP A 4 18.96 -10.73 -7.34
CA TRP A 4 18.24 -12.00 -7.45
C TRP A 4 17.11 -11.95 -8.47
N MET A 5 16.35 -10.85 -8.53
CA MET A 5 15.31 -10.68 -9.53
C MET A 5 15.87 -10.61 -10.94
N GLU A 6 17.07 -10.02 -11.10
CA GLU A 6 17.75 -9.97 -12.41
C GLU A 6 18.31 -11.34 -12.81
N SER A 7 19.02 -12.02 -11.90
CA SER A 7 19.69 -13.30 -12.20
C SER A 7 18.74 -14.48 -12.35
N GLU A 8 17.77 -14.60 -11.44
CA GLU A 8 16.90 -15.80 -11.36
C GLU A 8 15.57 -15.61 -12.10
N ILE A 9 14.97 -14.43 -11.99
CA ILE A 9 13.66 -14.14 -12.59
C ILE A 9 13.80 -13.55 -13.99
N GLY A 10 14.97 -12.97 -14.32
CA GLY A 10 15.22 -12.29 -15.57
C GLY A 10 14.52 -10.93 -15.70
N HIS A 11 14.13 -10.35 -14.55
CA HIS A 11 13.50 -9.04 -14.54
C HIS A 11 14.55 -7.94 -14.64
N LYS A 12 14.41 -7.05 -15.63
CA LYS A 12 15.36 -5.96 -15.84
C LYS A 12 14.90 -4.67 -15.16
N PHE A 13 15.85 -4.01 -14.52
CA PHE A 13 15.64 -2.70 -13.92
C PHE A 13 16.32 -1.62 -14.72
N ALA A 14 15.65 -0.48 -14.86
CA ALA A 14 16.28 0.73 -15.40
C ALA A 14 17.36 1.26 -14.43
N VAL A 15 18.23 2.11 -14.92
CA VAL A 15 19.23 2.80 -14.10
C VAL A 15 18.54 3.45 -12.90
N PRO A 16 19.02 3.20 -11.67
CA PRO A 16 18.42 3.76 -10.46
C PRO A 16 18.32 5.28 -10.53
N ARG A 17 17.19 5.82 -10.17
CA ARG A 17 16.92 7.25 -10.18
C ARG A 17 16.65 7.77 -8.79
N PRO A 18 17.01 9.04 -8.51
CA PRO A 18 16.64 9.66 -7.25
C PRO A 18 15.12 9.60 -7.06
N PHE A 19 14.70 9.13 -5.89
CA PHE A 19 13.30 9.02 -5.51
C PHE A 19 13.03 9.89 -4.29
N GLY A 20 12.05 10.77 -4.42
CA GLY A 20 11.35 11.41 -3.32
C GLY A 20 12.07 12.58 -2.64
N TYR A 21 11.80 12.79 -1.47
CA TYR A 21 11.88 13.83 -0.48
C TYR A 21 13.29 14.27 -0.04
N GLY A 22 14.18 14.58 -1.03
CA GLY A 22 15.43 15.30 -0.70
C GLY A 22 16.56 14.49 -0.08
N GLY A 23 16.50 13.17 -0.10
CA GLY A 23 17.57 12.28 0.39
C GLY A 23 18.28 11.49 -0.74
N PRO A 24 19.36 10.77 -0.43
CA PRO A 24 20.09 9.92 -1.37
C PRO A 24 19.35 8.61 -1.70
N ASN A 25 18.02 8.64 -1.68
CA ASN A 25 17.20 7.49 -1.95
C ASN A 25 17.06 7.28 -3.46
N TYR A 26 17.34 6.06 -3.90
CA TYR A 26 17.20 5.65 -5.29
C TYR A 26 16.10 4.59 -5.43
N ALA A 27 15.29 4.69 -6.47
CA ALA A 27 14.30 3.69 -6.82
C ALA A 27 14.75 2.88 -8.02
N HIS A 28 14.56 1.57 -7.94
CA HIS A 28 14.71 0.63 -9.04
C HIS A 28 13.36 0.47 -9.73
N ALA A 29 13.17 1.10 -10.88
CA ALA A 29 11.99 0.93 -11.70
C ALA A 29 12.20 -0.20 -12.71
N PRO A 30 11.17 -0.98 -13.07
CA PRO A 30 11.25 -1.90 -14.20
C PRO A 30 11.66 -1.17 -15.47
N GLU A 31 12.54 -1.76 -16.28
CA GLU A 31 13.00 -1.16 -17.54
C GLU A 31 11.84 -0.87 -18.50
N GLU A 32 10.84 -1.76 -18.54
CA GLU A 32 9.63 -1.63 -19.36
C GLU A 32 8.64 -0.57 -18.84
N ALA A 33 8.83 -0.04 -17.62
CA ALA A 33 7.88 0.90 -17.05
C ALA A 33 8.00 2.28 -17.74
N PRO A 34 6.89 2.88 -18.19
CA PRO A 34 6.95 4.19 -18.80
C PRO A 34 7.46 5.23 -17.82
N ILE A 35 8.37 6.06 -18.30
CA ILE A 35 8.94 7.16 -17.52
C ILE A 35 8.03 8.37 -17.71
N PRO A 36 7.49 8.95 -16.65
CA PRO A 36 6.71 10.19 -16.77
C PRO A 36 7.59 11.32 -17.28
N ALA A 37 7.04 12.22 -18.06
CA ALA A 37 7.70 13.43 -18.53
C ALA A 37 8.27 14.30 -17.39
N SER A 38 7.69 14.20 -16.18
CA SER A 38 8.18 14.86 -14.97
C SER A 38 9.52 14.33 -14.45
N GLY A 39 10.08 13.28 -15.05
CA GLY A 39 11.35 12.66 -14.61
C GLY A 39 11.26 11.94 -13.25
N ARG A 40 10.15 12.04 -12.55
CA ARG A 40 9.91 11.30 -11.31
C ARG A 40 9.41 9.92 -11.67
N GLY A 41 9.99 8.88 -11.07
CA GLY A 41 9.66 7.50 -11.35
C GLY A 41 8.14 7.26 -11.25
N SER A 42 7.54 6.71 -12.30
CA SER A 42 6.13 6.34 -12.27
C SER A 42 5.92 5.17 -11.34
N SER A 43 5.40 5.45 -10.17
CA SER A 43 4.96 4.42 -9.25
C SER A 43 3.75 3.62 -9.79
N HIS A 44 3.01 4.18 -10.75
CA HIS A 44 1.70 3.65 -11.13
C HIS A 44 1.74 2.40 -12.02
N ALA A 45 2.86 2.10 -12.66
CA ALA A 45 2.97 0.96 -13.56
C ALA A 45 4.02 -0.08 -13.12
N GLY A 46 4.92 0.26 -12.20
CA GLY A 46 6.07 -0.57 -11.84
C GLY A 46 5.68 -1.96 -11.32
N GLY A 47 4.74 -2.04 -10.39
CA GLY A 47 4.35 -3.30 -9.76
C GLY A 47 3.81 -4.34 -10.74
N ARG A 48 3.08 -3.94 -11.78
CA ARG A 48 2.54 -4.89 -12.77
C ARG A 48 3.62 -5.62 -13.56
N PHE A 49 4.72 -4.96 -13.88
CA PHE A 49 5.84 -5.58 -14.61
C PHE A 49 6.58 -6.58 -13.72
N VAL A 50 6.77 -6.23 -12.44
CA VAL A 50 7.32 -7.15 -11.45
C VAL A 50 6.44 -8.40 -11.33
N ILE A 51 5.13 -8.24 -11.16
CA ILE A 51 4.18 -9.35 -11.07
C ILE A 51 4.16 -10.19 -12.36
N LYS A 52 4.25 -9.55 -13.55
CA LYS A 52 4.35 -10.26 -14.84
C LYS A 52 5.58 -11.16 -14.88
N ALA A 53 6.74 -10.65 -14.44
CA ALA A 53 7.98 -11.41 -14.41
C ALA A 53 7.91 -12.59 -13.41
N PHE A 54 7.40 -12.35 -12.20
CA PHE A 54 7.17 -13.43 -11.22
C PHE A 54 6.22 -14.49 -11.74
N LYS A 55 5.11 -14.06 -12.37
CA LYS A 55 4.14 -15.00 -12.94
C LYS A 55 4.80 -15.90 -13.99
N ALA A 56 5.54 -15.33 -14.91
CA ALA A 56 6.25 -16.10 -15.95
C ALA A 56 7.25 -17.09 -15.34
N TYR A 57 7.98 -16.69 -14.31
CA TYR A 57 8.91 -17.55 -13.58
C TYR A 57 8.18 -18.72 -12.89
N LEU A 58 7.08 -18.46 -12.19
CA LEU A 58 6.27 -19.47 -11.52
C LEU A 58 5.61 -20.42 -12.51
N ASP A 59 5.07 -19.94 -13.62
CA ASP A 59 4.51 -20.77 -14.70
C ASP A 59 5.57 -21.74 -15.23
N LYS A 60 6.80 -21.25 -15.49
CA LYS A 60 7.92 -22.09 -15.92
C LYS A 60 8.35 -23.12 -14.89
N ALA A 61 8.27 -22.77 -13.61
CA ALA A 61 8.59 -23.67 -12.50
C ALA A 61 7.45 -24.65 -12.17
N GLY A 62 6.32 -24.58 -12.85
CA GLY A 62 5.14 -25.42 -12.59
C GLY A 62 4.44 -25.13 -11.26
N VAL A 63 4.65 -23.92 -10.71
CA VAL A 63 4.01 -23.50 -9.44
C VAL A 63 2.63 -22.90 -9.75
N PRO A 64 1.53 -23.49 -9.27
CA PRO A 64 0.20 -23.02 -9.57
C PRO A 64 -0.12 -21.70 -8.83
N ILE A 65 -0.72 -20.74 -9.54
CA ILE A 65 -1.28 -19.51 -8.97
C ILE A 65 -2.81 -19.62 -9.01
N MET A 66 -3.42 -19.69 -7.83
CA MET A 66 -4.87 -19.86 -7.70
C MET A 66 -5.55 -18.48 -7.55
N THR A 67 -5.84 -17.85 -8.67
CA THR A 67 -6.60 -16.58 -8.66
C THR A 67 -8.09 -16.79 -8.35
N GLY A 68 -8.77 -15.74 -7.86
CA GLY A 68 -10.17 -15.83 -7.45
C GLY A 68 -10.41 -16.79 -6.28
N THR A 69 -9.35 -17.10 -5.53
CA THR A 69 -9.37 -18.03 -4.40
C THR A 69 -8.98 -17.27 -3.13
N ARG A 70 -9.91 -17.15 -2.20
CA ARG A 70 -9.68 -16.43 -0.93
C ARG A 70 -9.30 -17.42 0.15
N ALA A 71 -8.13 -17.24 0.76
CA ALA A 71 -7.74 -17.95 1.98
C ALA A 71 -8.52 -17.37 3.16
N GLU A 72 -9.08 -18.23 4.00
CA GLU A 72 -9.98 -17.83 5.10
C GLU A 72 -9.52 -18.33 6.45
N GLU A 73 -8.77 -19.46 6.48
CA GLU A 73 -8.36 -20.09 7.73
C GLU A 73 -7.06 -20.90 7.57
N LEU A 74 -6.22 -20.87 8.59
CA LEU A 74 -5.09 -21.78 8.73
C LEU A 74 -5.57 -23.07 9.36
N ILE A 75 -5.17 -24.20 8.80
CA ILE A 75 -5.49 -25.54 9.33
C ILE A 75 -4.36 -25.95 10.26
N THR A 76 -4.72 -26.33 11.48
CA THR A 76 -3.76 -26.88 12.46
C THR A 76 -4.00 -28.35 12.71
N ASP A 77 -2.94 -29.07 13.09
CA ASP A 77 -3.03 -30.42 13.64
C ASP A 77 -3.33 -30.38 15.16
N ASP A 78 -3.46 -31.55 15.77
CA ASP A 78 -3.75 -31.71 17.19
C ASP A 78 -2.64 -31.17 18.11
N LYS A 79 -1.45 -30.90 17.55
CA LYS A 79 -0.31 -30.31 18.26
C LYS A 79 -0.22 -28.80 18.06
N GLY A 80 -1.14 -28.18 17.30
CA GLY A 80 -1.14 -26.78 16.97
C GLY A 80 -0.22 -26.38 15.81
N ASN A 81 0.40 -27.34 15.10
CA ASN A 81 1.21 -27.01 13.93
C ASN A 81 0.33 -26.64 12.74
N VAL A 82 0.73 -25.63 11.97
CA VAL A 82 0.03 -25.27 10.74
C VAL A 82 0.35 -26.30 9.65
N VAL A 83 -0.70 -26.96 9.14
CA VAL A 83 -0.62 -28.04 8.16
C VAL A 83 -1.37 -27.74 6.86
N GLY A 84 -1.85 -26.51 6.68
CA GLY A 84 -2.55 -26.13 5.46
C GLY A 84 -3.38 -24.87 5.60
N VAL A 85 -4.19 -24.64 4.56
CA VAL A 85 -5.08 -23.46 4.43
C VAL A 85 -6.44 -23.92 3.94
N ARG A 86 -7.52 -23.39 4.54
CA ARG A 86 -8.87 -23.41 3.94
C ARG A 86 -9.09 -22.17 3.12
N ALA A 87 -9.65 -22.37 1.94
CA ALA A 87 -9.90 -21.30 0.99
C ALA A 87 -11.27 -21.48 0.31
N THR A 88 -11.80 -20.40 -0.26
CA THR A 88 -13.04 -20.41 -1.03
C THR A 88 -12.79 -19.90 -2.44
N LYS A 89 -13.26 -20.62 -3.44
CA LYS A 89 -13.27 -20.22 -4.86
C LYS A 89 -14.71 -20.20 -5.37
N GLY A 90 -15.28 -19.02 -5.50
CA GLY A 90 -16.72 -18.87 -5.76
C GLY A 90 -17.53 -19.47 -4.62
N LYS A 91 -18.28 -20.55 -4.88
CA LYS A 91 -19.05 -21.30 -3.87
C LYS A 91 -18.32 -22.55 -3.36
N GLN A 92 -17.18 -22.89 -3.92
CA GLN A 92 -16.44 -24.11 -3.59
C GLN A 92 -15.48 -23.85 -2.42
N LYS A 93 -15.59 -24.69 -1.38
CA LYS A 93 -14.60 -24.76 -0.30
C LYS A 93 -13.46 -25.67 -0.71
N ILE A 94 -12.23 -25.24 -0.45
CA ILE A 94 -10.99 -25.94 -0.82
C ILE A 94 -10.13 -26.07 0.42
N GLU A 95 -9.57 -27.26 0.65
CA GLU A 95 -8.51 -27.46 1.62
C GLU A 95 -7.19 -27.74 0.88
N ILE A 96 -6.16 -26.97 1.22
CA ILE A 96 -4.82 -27.13 0.69
C ILE A 96 -3.93 -27.56 1.83
N ARG A 97 -3.43 -28.80 1.77
CA ARG A 97 -2.48 -29.33 2.75
C ARG A 97 -1.06 -28.99 2.33
N ALA A 98 -0.24 -28.57 3.30
CA ALA A 98 1.14 -28.15 3.06
C ALA A 98 2.01 -28.42 4.28
N LYS A 99 3.31 -28.63 4.04
CA LYS A 99 4.32 -28.77 5.10
C LYS A 99 4.62 -27.46 5.83
N ALA A 100 4.37 -26.34 5.16
CA ALA A 100 4.51 -24.98 5.70
C ALA A 100 3.59 -24.03 4.95
N VAL A 101 3.19 -22.95 5.61
CA VAL A 101 2.39 -21.86 5.02
C VAL A 101 3.12 -20.55 5.24
N VAL A 102 3.30 -19.78 4.16
CA VAL A 102 3.85 -18.42 4.21
C VAL A 102 2.72 -17.41 4.05
N LEU A 103 2.57 -16.49 5.00
CA LEU A 103 1.60 -15.42 4.93
C LEU A 103 2.21 -14.19 4.26
N GLY A 104 1.97 -14.01 2.96
CA GLY A 104 2.37 -12.85 2.16
C GLY A 104 1.17 -11.97 1.78
N THR A 105 0.19 -11.83 2.68
CA THR A 105 -1.15 -11.28 2.40
C THR A 105 -1.23 -9.74 2.40
N GLY A 106 -0.10 -9.06 2.56
CA GLY A 106 -0.07 -7.60 2.62
C GLY A 106 -0.59 -7.04 3.94
N GLY A 107 -0.97 -5.77 3.91
CA GLY A 107 -1.39 -5.00 5.08
C GLY A 107 -2.89 -4.99 5.32
N PHE A 108 -3.33 -4.05 6.16
CA PHE A 108 -4.71 -3.97 6.66
C PHE A 108 -5.37 -2.59 6.48
N ALA A 109 -4.79 -1.71 5.68
CA ALA A 109 -5.25 -0.32 5.56
C ALA A 109 -6.66 -0.15 4.95
N ARG A 110 -7.30 -1.25 4.50
CA ARG A 110 -8.67 -1.32 4.00
C ARG A 110 -9.64 -2.01 4.98
N ASN A 111 -9.17 -2.34 6.16
CA ASN A 111 -10.01 -2.98 7.18
C ASN A 111 -10.15 -2.05 8.40
N LYS A 112 -11.34 -1.46 8.54
CA LYS A 112 -11.63 -0.50 9.60
C LYS A 112 -11.51 -1.10 10.99
N GLU A 113 -11.92 -2.35 11.18
CA GLU A 113 -11.86 -3.04 12.48
C GLU A 113 -10.41 -3.29 12.91
N VAL A 114 -9.59 -3.76 11.97
CA VAL A 114 -8.15 -3.99 12.23
C VAL A 114 -7.43 -2.65 12.45
N LEU A 115 -7.77 -1.60 11.69
CA LEU A 115 -7.24 -0.26 11.93
C LEU A 115 -7.67 0.27 13.30
N GLN A 116 -8.92 0.07 13.70
CA GLN A 116 -9.41 0.50 15.02
C GLN A 116 -8.63 -0.17 16.16
N LYS A 117 -8.21 -1.42 15.96
CA LYS A 117 -7.41 -2.17 16.94
C LYS A 117 -5.97 -1.66 17.04
N PHE A 118 -5.31 -1.48 15.91
CA PHE A 118 -3.85 -1.21 15.86
C PHE A 118 -3.49 0.26 15.67
N VAL A 119 -4.30 1.02 14.94
CA VAL A 119 -4.03 2.43 14.59
C VAL A 119 -5.35 3.22 14.57
N PRO A 120 -6.01 3.41 15.72
CA PRO A 120 -7.38 3.95 15.78
C PRO A 120 -7.52 5.33 15.14
N SER A 121 -6.48 6.15 15.14
CA SER A 121 -6.47 7.48 14.50
C SER A 121 -6.69 7.41 12.99
N TYR A 122 -6.39 6.29 12.33
CA TYR A 122 -6.55 6.09 10.89
C TYR A 122 -7.85 5.34 10.51
N ALA A 123 -8.54 4.75 11.47
CA ALA A 123 -9.78 3.99 11.18
C ALA A 123 -10.87 4.80 10.47
N PRO A 124 -11.06 6.11 10.74
CA PRO A 124 -12.05 6.93 10.02
C PRO A 124 -11.73 7.12 8.52
N TYR A 125 -10.47 6.91 8.11
CA TYR A 125 -9.98 7.19 6.76
C TYR A 125 -9.88 5.95 5.86
N THR A 126 -10.46 4.83 6.26
CA THR A 126 -10.43 3.56 5.51
C THR A 126 -10.89 3.71 4.07
N ASP A 127 -11.95 4.50 3.84
CA ASP A 127 -12.56 4.66 2.52
C ASP A 127 -11.71 5.50 1.56
N VAL A 128 -10.88 6.40 2.09
CA VAL A 128 -9.97 7.24 1.30
C VAL A 128 -8.56 6.65 1.18
N SER A 129 -8.34 5.46 1.74
CA SER A 129 -7.05 4.77 1.65
C SER A 129 -6.68 4.43 0.20
N ASN A 130 -5.42 4.63 -0.13
CA ASN A 130 -4.82 4.30 -1.41
C ASN A 130 -4.27 2.87 -1.47
N ALA A 131 -4.37 2.13 -0.40
CA ALA A 131 -3.99 0.72 -0.37
C ALA A 131 -4.83 -0.10 -1.38
N THR A 132 -4.28 -1.19 -1.83
CA THR A 132 -5.02 -2.10 -2.72
C THR A 132 -6.31 -2.59 -2.03
N PRO A 133 -7.38 -2.89 -2.78
CA PRO A 133 -8.62 -3.43 -2.20
C PRO A 133 -8.41 -4.68 -1.35
N GLY A 134 -7.35 -5.46 -1.63
CA GLY A 134 -7.00 -6.66 -0.87
C GLY A 134 -6.20 -6.41 0.42
N ALA A 135 -5.90 -5.16 0.77
CA ALA A 135 -5.21 -4.85 2.03
C ALA A 135 -6.18 -4.91 3.23
N THR A 136 -6.77 -6.08 3.46
CA THR A 136 -7.84 -6.34 4.43
C THR A 136 -7.34 -7.01 5.71
N GLY A 137 -6.05 -7.34 5.80
CA GLY A 137 -5.45 -7.95 6.98
C GLY A 137 -5.81 -9.44 7.17
N ASP A 138 -6.26 -10.11 6.14
CA ASP A 138 -6.75 -11.48 6.22
C ASP A 138 -5.72 -12.44 6.87
N GLY A 139 -4.44 -12.32 6.51
CA GLY A 139 -3.39 -13.15 7.10
C GLY A 139 -3.16 -12.89 8.59
N ILE A 140 -3.26 -11.62 9.00
CA ILE A 140 -3.16 -11.25 10.42
C ILE A 140 -4.31 -11.89 11.19
N ILE A 141 -5.53 -11.76 10.67
CA ILE A 141 -6.74 -12.32 11.30
C ILE A 141 -6.65 -13.86 11.38
N MET A 142 -6.19 -14.52 10.31
CA MET A 142 -6.01 -15.98 10.31
C MET A 142 -4.96 -16.43 11.34
N ALA A 143 -3.84 -15.71 11.43
CA ALA A 143 -2.77 -16.03 12.38
C ALA A 143 -3.22 -15.82 13.83
N GLN A 144 -3.97 -14.75 14.12
CA GLN A 144 -4.51 -14.49 15.46
C GLN A 144 -5.48 -15.59 15.92
N LYS A 145 -6.30 -16.13 15.02
CA LYS A 145 -7.27 -17.21 15.34
C LYS A 145 -6.58 -18.47 15.86
N ILE A 146 -5.34 -18.71 15.47
CA ILE A 146 -4.53 -19.88 15.93
C ILE A 146 -3.54 -19.48 17.05
N GLY A 147 -3.67 -18.32 17.65
CA GLY A 147 -2.86 -17.89 18.78
C GLY A 147 -1.49 -17.33 18.44
N ALA A 148 -1.25 -16.92 17.20
CA ALA A 148 0.00 -16.26 16.84
C ALA A 148 0.16 -14.95 17.63
N ALA A 149 1.39 -14.69 18.12
CA ALA A 149 1.74 -13.45 18.75
C ALA A 149 1.64 -12.29 17.75
N GLU A 150 1.18 -11.14 18.22
CA GLU A 150 1.10 -9.92 17.44
C GLU A 150 2.00 -8.84 18.00
N PHE A 151 2.53 -8.01 17.13
CA PHE A 151 3.20 -6.79 17.52
C PHE A 151 2.13 -5.74 17.88
N LYS A 152 2.21 -5.18 19.09
CA LYS A 152 1.14 -4.31 19.62
C LYS A 152 1.07 -2.95 18.94
N ASP A 153 2.20 -2.46 18.42
CA ASP A 153 2.30 -1.15 17.80
C ASP A 153 2.09 -1.27 16.28
N GLY A 154 0.84 -1.26 15.86
CA GLY A 154 0.49 -1.18 14.45
C GLY A 154 0.91 0.16 13.84
N TRP A 155 1.31 0.15 12.57
CA TRP A 155 1.69 1.35 11.86
C TRP A 155 1.07 1.42 10.48
N VAL A 156 0.67 2.63 10.09
CA VAL A 156 0.15 2.94 8.75
C VAL A 156 0.95 4.09 8.18
N MET A 157 1.44 3.93 6.97
CA MET A 157 2.15 5.01 6.28
C MET A 157 1.14 5.99 5.68
N GLY A 158 1.09 7.19 6.23
CA GLY A 158 0.44 8.34 5.62
C GLY A 158 1.38 8.94 4.57
N ILE A 159 1.15 8.66 3.28
CA ILE A 159 2.05 9.09 2.21
C ILE A 159 1.74 10.51 1.73
N SER A 160 0.45 10.83 1.60
CA SER A 160 0.02 12.15 1.13
C SER A 160 -1.39 12.47 1.62
N PRO A 161 -1.71 13.75 1.85
CA PRO A 161 -3.08 14.18 2.06
C PRO A 161 -3.95 13.77 0.88
N VAL A 162 -5.19 13.43 1.15
CA VAL A 162 -6.19 13.12 0.13
C VAL A 162 -7.43 13.95 0.39
N SER A 163 -8.10 14.37 -0.68
CA SER A 163 -9.40 15.00 -0.55
C SER A 163 -10.40 14.01 0.02
N TYR A 164 -11.29 14.48 0.86
CA TYR A 164 -12.42 13.70 1.29
C TYR A 164 -13.40 13.40 0.13
N LYS A 165 -13.41 14.23 -0.93
CA LYS A 165 -14.08 13.92 -2.19
C LYS A 165 -13.19 12.99 -3.01
N ARG A 166 -13.64 11.76 -3.21
CA ARG A 166 -12.88 10.69 -3.85
C ARG A 166 -12.45 11.06 -5.29
N GLU A 167 -13.25 11.83 -5.99
CA GLU A 167 -13.00 12.31 -7.35
C GLU A 167 -11.75 13.20 -7.42
N LEU A 168 -11.45 13.94 -6.35
CA LEU A 168 -10.31 14.84 -6.25
C LEU A 168 -9.03 14.17 -5.73
N ASN A 169 -9.10 12.91 -5.31
CA ASN A 169 -7.96 12.21 -4.72
C ASN A 169 -6.77 12.08 -5.66
N ASN A 170 -7.02 11.89 -6.96
CA ASN A 170 -5.94 11.78 -7.93
C ASN A 170 -5.12 13.06 -8.05
N THR A 171 -5.77 14.21 -7.99
CA THR A 171 -5.12 15.53 -8.12
C THR A 171 -4.23 15.83 -6.92
N LEU A 172 -4.73 15.62 -5.70
CA LEU A 172 -3.92 15.80 -4.48
C LEU A 172 -2.78 14.78 -4.38
N ARG A 173 -2.94 13.59 -4.92
CA ARG A 173 -1.92 12.53 -4.93
C ARG A 173 -0.73 12.83 -5.84
N THR A 174 -0.90 13.59 -6.90
CA THR A 174 0.19 13.94 -7.82
C THR A 174 1.11 14.99 -7.23
N LYS A 175 0.66 15.73 -6.23
CA LYS A 175 1.43 16.74 -5.54
C LYS A 175 2.16 16.12 -4.35
N ASN A 176 3.42 15.76 -4.55
CA ASN A 176 4.26 15.16 -3.51
C ASN A 176 5.00 16.20 -2.63
N VAL A 177 4.87 17.48 -2.92
CA VAL A 177 5.56 18.55 -2.21
C VAL A 177 4.55 19.69 -1.99
N PHE A 178 4.25 19.95 -0.75
CA PHE A 178 3.28 20.95 -0.31
C PHE A 178 3.93 22.22 0.23
N LYS A 179 5.23 22.42 0.00
CA LYS A 179 6.01 23.54 0.55
C LYS A 179 5.50 24.91 0.14
N ASP A 180 4.79 24.98 -1.00
CA ASP A 180 4.23 26.21 -1.54
C ASP A 180 2.74 26.37 -1.19
N ASP A 181 2.19 25.46 -0.40
CA ASP A 181 0.81 25.48 0.09
C ASP A 181 0.77 25.94 1.53
N VAL A 182 -0.40 26.30 2.02
CA VAL A 182 -0.64 26.58 3.44
C VAL A 182 -1.80 25.73 3.90
N PHE A 183 -1.58 24.92 4.94
CA PHE A 183 -2.63 24.14 5.55
C PHE A 183 -3.23 24.86 6.75
N VAL A 184 -4.55 25.07 6.72
CA VAL A 184 -5.30 25.66 7.83
C VAL A 184 -6.33 24.68 8.36
N ASN A 185 -6.57 24.73 9.67
CA ASN A 185 -7.58 23.93 10.34
C ASN A 185 -8.97 24.58 10.29
N GLN A 186 -9.97 24.00 10.97
CA GLN A 186 -11.33 24.50 11.06
C GLN A 186 -11.45 25.91 11.67
N ASP A 187 -10.43 26.39 12.38
CA ASP A 187 -10.37 27.72 12.98
C ASP A 187 -9.65 28.74 12.08
N GLY A 188 -9.30 28.33 10.85
CA GLY A 188 -8.53 29.15 9.91
C GLY A 188 -7.07 29.34 10.30
N LYS A 189 -6.55 28.56 11.24
CA LYS A 189 -5.18 28.68 11.72
C LYS A 189 -4.26 27.69 11.03
N ARG A 190 -3.10 28.16 10.56
CA ARG A 190 -2.01 27.30 10.11
C ARG A 190 -1.53 26.44 11.27
N PHE A 191 -1.42 25.14 11.08
CA PHE A 191 -1.13 24.18 12.16
C PHE A 191 0.06 23.26 11.86
N VAL A 192 0.62 23.32 10.65
CA VAL A 192 1.73 22.46 10.24
C VAL A 192 2.74 23.25 9.42
N LYS A 193 3.98 22.81 9.41
CA LYS A 193 5.04 23.25 8.52
C LYS A 193 5.07 22.33 7.30
N GLU A 194 4.76 22.84 6.13
CA GLU A 194 4.45 22.06 4.93
C GLU A 194 5.67 21.43 4.26
N ASP A 195 6.89 21.82 4.65
CA ASP A 195 8.14 21.22 4.19
C ASP A 195 8.52 19.94 4.96
N LEU A 196 7.75 19.56 5.97
CA LEU A 196 7.96 18.32 6.70
C LEU A 196 7.67 17.10 5.82
N PRO A 197 8.49 16.04 5.90
CA PRO A 197 8.31 14.84 5.08
C PRO A 197 7.03 14.05 5.40
N TYR A 198 6.41 14.26 6.55
CA TYR A 198 5.23 13.52 7.03
C TYR A 198 4.17 14.47 7.59
N ILE A 199 3.53 15.25 6.70
CA ILE A 199 2.47 16.19 7.10
C ILE A 199 1.11 15.52 7.33
N VAL A 200 0.98 14.24 7.00
CA VAL A 200 -0.32 13.53 7.05
C VAL A 200 -0.79 13.36 8.49
N ASP A 201 0.10 13.04 9.42
CA ASP A 201 -0.29 12.86 10.82
C ASP A 201 -0.82 14.16 11.45
N PRO A 202 -0.17 15.33 11.32
CA PRO A 202 -0.74 16.60 11.73
C PRO A 202 -2.09 16.91 11.08
N ILE A 203 -2.28 16.58 9.80
CA ILE A 203 -3.55 16.77 9.09
C ILE A 203 -4.63 15.84 9.64
N ALA A 204 -4.31 14.56 9.84
CA ALA A 204 -5.24 13.58 10.40
C ALA A 204 -5.67 13.90 11.84
N ALA A 205 -4.86 14.64 12.58
CA ALA A 205 -5.20 15.11 13.92
C ALA A 205 -6.22 16.26 13.94
N GLN A 206 -6.51 16.90 12.78
CA GLN A 206 -7.50 17.96 12.68
C GLN A 206 -8.89 17.38 12.40
N LYS A 207 -9.94 18.07 12.85
CA LYS A 207 -11.35 17.72 12.48
C LYS A 207 -11.59 17.97 10.99
N ALA A 208 -11.01 19.05 10.46
CA ALA A 208 -10.99 19.39 9.05
C ALA A 208 -9.73 20.20 8.75
N ALA A 209 -9.21 20.06 7.56
CA ALA A 209 -8.08 20.82 7.07
C ALA A 209 -8.31 21.23 5.62
N TRP A 210 -7.86 22.43 5.27
CA TRP A 210 -7.90 22.97 3.92
C TRP A 210 -6.49 23.30 3.46
N ALA A 211 -6.18 22.94 2.22
CA ALA A 211 -4.98 23.40 1.55
C ALA A 211 -5.32 24.70 0.79
N ILE A 212 -4.62 25.77 1.10
CA ILE A 212 -4.69 27.03 0.36
C ILE A 212 -3.58 26.98 -0.69
N LEU A 213 -3.97 27.02 -1.95
CA LEU A 213 -3.08 26.89 -3.10
C LEU A 213 -2.85 28.26 -3.74
N ASP A 214 -1.63 28.47 -4.27
CA ASP A 214 -1.35 29.64 -5.12
C ASP A 214 -2.18 29.55 -6.42
N SER A 215 -2.63 30.71 -6.89
CA SER A 215 -3.35 30.84 -8.18
C SER A 215 -2.53 30.39 -9.39
N LYS A 216 -1.21 30.38 -9.26
CA LYS A 216 -0.27 29.93 -10.30
C LYS A 216 0.02 28.43 -10.25
N ASP A 217 -0.51 27.71 -9.26
CA ASP A 217 -0.32 26.27 -9.19
C ASP A 217 -1.04 25.59 -10.36
N PRO A 218 -0.32 24.86 -11.22
CA PRO A 218 -0.92 24.20 -12.40
C PRO A 218 -1.93 23.12 -12.03
N THR A 219 -1.94 22.61 -10.80
CA THR A 219 -2.92 21.63 -10.34
C THR A 219 -4.27 22.25 -9.97
N LYS A 220 -4.34 23.58 -9.88
CA LYS A 220 -5.55 24.30 -9.49
C LYS A 220 -6.68 24.15 -10.51
N SER A 221 -6.36 24.07 -11.79
CA SER A 221 -7.37 23.91 -12.86
C SER A 221 -8.13 22.59 -12.78
N GLU A 222 -7.60 21.61 -12.05
CA GLU A 222 -8.23 20.31 -11.85
C GLU A 222 -9.04 20.22 -10.53
N LEU A 223 -8.93 21.27 -9.67
CA LEU A 223 -9.62 21.33 -8.39
C LEU A 223 -10.91 22.19 -8.44
N LEU A 224 -11.12 22.92 -9.50
CA LEU A 224 -12.29 23.75 -9.79
C LEU A 224 -13.23 23.05 -10.77
#